data_b5507a904b0f6f99f3c419b226b89554
#
_entry.id   b5507a904b0f6f99f3c419b226b89554
#
_cell.length_a   1.000
_cell.length_b   1.000
_cell.length_c   1.000
_cell.angle_alpha   90.00
_cell.angle_beta   90.00
_cell.angle_gamma   90.00
#
_symmetry.space_group_name_H-M   'P 1'
#
loop_
_entity.id
_entity.type
_entity.pdbx_description
1 polymer ?
#
loop_
_entity_poly.entity_id
_entity_poly.type
_entity_poly.pdbx_seq_one_letter_code
_entity_poly.pdbx_strand_id
1 'polypeptide(L)' 'MEATIGDLICIHGSTVGHPDKNGEIVEVRGTGGEPPYLVRFADGQTRLLFPGPDAVIIPRPRTDQEG' A
#
# COMPACT_ATOMS: atom_id res chain seq x y z
N MET A 1 4.54 11.31 2.24
CA MET A 1 3.72 10.11 2.49
C MET A 1 4.53 9.13 3.32
N GLU A 2 3.94 8.64 4.38
CA GLU A 2 4.64 7.71 5.27
C GLU A 2 3.84 6.42 5.37
N ALA A 3 4.56 5.30 5.38
CA ALA A 3 3.93 4.01 5.51
C ALA A 3 4.86 3.06 6.25
N THR A 4 4.27 1.99 6.77
CA THR A 4 5.05 0.95 7.45
C THR A 4 4.73 -0.40 6.85
N ILE A 5 5.63 -1.34 7.07
CA ILE A 5 5.40 -2.71 6.62
C ILE A 5 4.12 -3.23 7.29
N GLY A 6 3.23 -3.78 6.49
CA GLY A 6 1.95 -4.26 6.96
C GLY A 6 0.79 -3.34 6.67
N ASP A 7 1.08 -2.08 6.34
CA ASP A 7 0.03 -1.17 5.94
C ASP A 7 -0.54 -1.58 4.59
N LEU A 8 -1.77 -1.18 4.34
CA LEU A 8 -2.41 -1.44 3.07
C LEU A 8 -2.31 -0.21 2.19
N ILE A 9 -2.29 -0.45 0.89
CA ILE A 9 -2.31 0.65 -0.06
C ILE A 9 -3.44 0.41 -1.05
N CYS A 10 -4.21 1.46 -1.31
CA CYS A 10 -5.28 1.42 -2.28
C CYS A 10 -4.95 2.39 -3.40
N ILE A 11 -4.93 1.89 -4.63
CA ILE A 11 -4.67 2.70 -5.80
C ILE A 11 -5.97 2.82 -6.55
N HIS A 12 -6.50 4.03 -6.64
CA HIS A 12 -7.78 4.26 -7.28
C HIS A 12 -7.66 4.17 -8.78
N GLY A 13 -8.59 3.44 -9.39
CA GLY A 13 -8.67 3.40 -10.84
C GLY A 13 -9.16 4.74 -11.36
N SER A 14 -8.48 5.24 -12.37
CA SER A 14 -8.81 6.55 -12.92
C SER A 14 -9.64 6.45 -14.18
N THR A 15 -9.93 5.24 -14.66
CA THR A 15 -10.63 5.03 -15.91
C THR A 15 -11.79 4.08 -15.68
N VAL A 16 -12.88 4.31 -16.40
CA VAL A 16 -14.03 3.40 -16.34
C VAL A 16 -13.58 2.00 -16.75
N GLY A 17 -13.95 1.01 -15.97
CA GLY A 17 -13.55 -0.35 -16.24
C GLY A 17 -12.27 -0.77 -15.58
N HIS A 18 -11.58 0.14 -14.88
CA HIS A 18 -10.38 -0.16 -14.14
C HIS A 18 -10.66 -0.04 -12.65
N PRO A 19 -10.90 -1.15 -11.97
CA PRO A 19 -11.22 -1.09 -10.54
C PRO A 19 -10.01 -0.67 -9.73
N ASP A 20 -10.29 -0.24 -8.51
CA ASP A 20 -9.22 0.07 -7.57
C ASP A 20 -8.39 -1.17 -7.30
N LYS A 21 -7.12 -0.96 -7.05
CA LYS A 21 -6.22 -2.04 -6.70
C LYS A 21 -5.77 -1.88 -5.27
N ASN A 22 -5.81 -2.98 -4.53
CA ASN A 22 -5.36 -2.99 -3.15
C ASN A 22 -4.18 -3.92 -2.99
N GLY A 23 -3.25 -3.51 -2.16
CA GLY A 23 -2.09 -4.34 -1.88
C GLY A 23 -1.62 -4.14 -0.46
N GLU A 24 -0.66 -4.96 -0.07
CA GLU A 24 -0.05 -4.88 1.25
C GLU A 24 1.40 -4.47 1.09
N ILE A 25 1.82 -3.49 1.87
CA ILE A 25 3.21 -3.04 1.85
C ILE A 25 4.05 -4.08 2.59
N VAL A 26 4.96 -4.71 1.86
CA VAL A 26 5.82 -5.74 2.44
C VAL A 26 7.22 -5.21 2.68
N GLU A 27 7.55 -4.06 2.08
CA GLU A 27 8.84 -3.45 2.33
C GLU A 27 8.76 -1.96 2.03
N VAL A 28 9.42 -1.16 2.86
CA VAL A 28 9.53 0.29 2.64
C VAL A 28 10.99 0.57 2.28
N ARG A 29 11.20 1.06 1.08
CA ARG A 29 12.55 1.29 0.58
C ARG A 29 13.07 2.69 0.84
N GLY A 30 12.17 3.63 1.02
CA GLY A 30 12.57 5.00 1.32
C GLY A 30 12.88 5.18 2.79
N THR A 31 13.41 6.33 3.11
CA THR A 31 13.77 6.67 4.48
C THR A 31 12.56 7.22 5.20
N GLY A 32 12.35 6.78 6.45
CA GLY A 32 11.29 7.35 7.27
C GLY A 32 9.88 7.04 6.79
N GLY A 33 9.70 5.91 6.14
CA GLY A 33 8.37 5.54 5.65
C GLY A 33 8.04 6.10 4.29
N GLU A 34 9.04 6.59 3.58
CA GLU A 34 8.84 7.21 2.27
C GLU A 34 8.88 6.17 1.17
N PRO A 35 8.26 6.48 0.01
CA PRO A 35 8.34 5.59 -1.14
C PRO A 35 9.76 5.52 -1.68
N PRO A 36 10.07 4.51 -2.49
CA PRO A 36 9.13 3.54 -3.05
C PRO A 36 8.79 2.43 -2.08
N TYR A 37 7.65 1.80 -2.33
CA TYR A 37 7.19 0.69 -1.49
C TYR A 37 7.14 -0.58 -2.31
N LEU A 38 7.52 -1.68 -1.68
CA LEU A 38 7.32 -2.99 -2.28
C LEU A 38 5.96 -3.49 -1.82
N VAL A 39 5.08 -3.73 -2.77
CA VAL A 39 3.68 -4.01 -2.48
C VAL A 39 3.30 -5.36 -3.08
N ARG A 40 2.64 -6.18 -2.29
CA ARG A 40 2.11 -7.45 -2.77
C ARG A 40 0.62 -7.32 -2.98
N PHE A 41 0.20 -7.60 -4.19
CA PHE A 41 -1.19 -7.49 -4.59
C PHE A 41 -1.93 -8.79 -4.37
N ALA A 42 -3.25 -8.73 -4.54
CA ALA A 42 -4.11 -9.88 -4.26
C ALA A 42 -3.80 -11.09 -5.14
N ASP A 43 -3.23 -10.85 -6.31
CA ASP A 43 -2.86 -11.95 -7.21
C ASP A 43 -1.54 -12.62 -6.81
N GLY A 44 -0.93 -12.16 -5.72
CA GLY A 44 0.32 -12.73 -5.24
C GLY A 44 1.56 -12.11 -5.82
N GLN A 45 1.41 -11.18 -6.75
CA GLN A 45 2.56 -10.51 -7.35
C GLN A 45 3.04 -9.36 -6.50
N THR A 46 4.36 -9.18 -6.51
CA THR A 46 4.99 -8.12 -5.74
C THR A 46 5.59 -7.11 -6.70
N ARG A 47 5.31 -5.84 -6.49
CA ARG A 47 5.81 -4.79 -7.36
C ARG A 47 6.31 -3.62 -6.55
N LEU A 48 7.31 -2.95 -7.11
CA LEU A 48 7.84 -1.72 -6.53
C LEU A 48 6.99 -0.56 -7.03
N LEU A 49 6.44 0.20 -6.09
CA LEU A 49 5.52 1.28 -6.42
C LEU A 49 6.06 2.63 -5.98
N PHE A 50 5.82 3.62 -6.83
CA PHE A 50 6.00 5.03 -6.48
C PHE A 50 4.61 5.65 -6.42
N PRO A 51 3.94 5.63 -5.25
CA PRO A 51 2.56 6.07 -5.19
C PRO A 51 2.40 7.52 -5.60
N GLY A 52 1.41 7.77 -6.41
CA GLY A 52 1.05 9.11 -6.79
C GLY A 52 -0.16 9.60 -6.02
N PRO A 53 -0.79 10.68 -6.50
CA PRO A 53 -1.96 11.22 -5.81
C PRO A 53 -3.16 10.30 -5.80
N ASP A 54 -3.16 9.28 -6.66
CA ASP A 54 -4.27 8.31 -6.69
C ASP A 54 -4.13 7.21 -5.64
N ALA A 55 -3.04 7.20 -4.91
CA ALA A 55 -2.79 6.14 -3.93
C ALA A 55 -3.06 6.63 -2.53
N VAL A 56 -3.68 5.78 -1.73
CA VAL A 56 -4.00 6.07 -0.34
C VAL A 56 -3.43 4.97 0.53
N ILE A 57 -2.73 5.36 1.58
CA ILE A 57 -2.23 4.41 2.57
C ILE A 57 -3.29 4.22 3.63
N ILE A 58 -3.64 2.97 3.88
CA ILE A 58 -4.62 2.63 4.90
C ILE A 58 -3.87 1.92 6.00
N PRO A 59 -3.71 2.54 7.16
CA PRO A 59 -3.01 1.90 8.26
C PRO A 59 -3.73 0.62 8.67
N ARG A 60 -2.93 -0.43 8.90
CA ARG A 60 -3.50 -1.69 9.31
C ARG A 60 -4.09 -1.54 10.71
N PRO A 61 -5.34 -1.92 10.91
CA PRO A 61 -5.94 -1.85 12.25
C PRO A 61 -5.19 -2.77 13.20
N ARG A 62 -4.96 -2.29 14.40
CA ARG A 62 -4.37 -3.11 15.43
C ARG A 62 -5.44 -3.84 16.18
N THR A 63 -5.28 -5.12 16.30
CA THR A 63 -6.27 -5.95 16.96
C THR A 63 -5.81 -6.42 18.33
N ASP A 64 -4.69 -6.05 18.71
CA ASP A 64 -4.18 -6.48 19.99
C ASP A 64 -5.06 -5.98 21.11
N GLN A 65 -5.11 -5.88 21.15
CA GLN A 65 -5.47 -5.51 21.89
C GLN A 65 -5.62 -5.61 22.74
N GLU A 66 -5.38 -5.79 22.82
CA GLU A 66 -5.25 -5.80 23.39
C GLU A 66 -5.32 -5.76 23.81
N GLY A 67 -5.24 -5.81 23.89
CA GLY A 67 -5.24 -5.90 24.42
C GLY A 67 -4.97 -6.14 24.80
#